data_d33a96d8b1b5e3275a198fb6be1933c6
#
_entry.id   d33a96d8b1b5e3275a198fb6be1933c6
#
_cell.length_a   1.000
_cell.length_b   1.000
_cell.length_c   1.000
_cell.angle_alpha   90.00
_cell.angle_beta   90.00
_cell.angle_gamma   90.00
#
_symmetry.space_group_name_H-M   'P 1'
#
loop_
_entity.id
_entity.type
_entity.pdbx_description
1 polymer ?
#
loop_
_entity_poly.entity_id
_entity_poly.type
_entity_poly.pdbx_seq_one_letter_code
_entity_poly.pdbx_strand_id
1 'polypeptide(L)'
;WADEYSFEGNAILVAGNGDFNVKFYNGKFEAYQRTYVLIPYNPRYTAWLFYVVKYNLNKITLSARGSVIKFITKGNLENFSFYAPRNLKDLGIIDLFNATNCVIAANREESANLSKLRDTLLPKLMTGELDVSSLDI
;
A
#
# COMPACT_ATOMS: atom_id res chain seq x y z
N TRP A 1 10.04 -12.01 -9.41
CA TRP A 1 10.53 -11.45 -8.14
C TRP A 1 11.93 -10.94 -8.46
N ALA A 2 12.26 -9.70 -8.07
CA ALA A 2 13.61 -9.18 -8.21
C ALA A 2 14.46 -9.73 -7.04
N ASP A 3 15.65 -10.20 -7.34
CA ASP A 3 16.61 -10.68 -6.34
C ASP A 3 17.25 -9.51 -5.56
N GLU A 4 17.11 -8.29 -6.08
CA GLU A 4 17.60 -7.05 -5.48
C GLU A 4 16.44 -6.12 -5.14
N TYR A 5 16.58 -5.34 -4.06
CA TYR A 5 15.62 -4.32 -3.68
C TYR A 5 16.34 -3.00 -3.40
N SER A 6 15.73 -1.89 -3.82
CA SER A 6 16.26 -0.54 -3.57
C SER A 6 15.67 0.13 -2.33
N PHE A 7 14.54 -0.38 -1.84
CA PHE A 7 13.79 0.21 -0.73
C PHE A 7 13.40 -0.85 0.31
N GLU A 8 13.43 -0.45 1.60
CA GLU A 8 13.00 -1.27 2.72
C GLU A 8 12.23 -0.43 3.74
N GLY A 9 11.18 -1.00 4.32
CA GLY A 9 10.37 -0.41 5.38
C GLY A 9 9.02 0.13 4.91
N ASN A 10 8.48 1.07 5.69
CA ASN A 10 7.18 1.68 5.40
C ASN A 10 7.31 2.81 4.38
N ALA A 11 6.63 2.68 3.27
CA ALA A 11 6.63 3.67 2.19
C ALA A 11 5.23 3.96 1.65
N ILE A 12 5.07 5.15 1.08
CA ILE A 12 3.89 5.57 0.33
C ILE A 12 4.29 5.59 -1.14
N LEU A 13 3.66 4.76 -1.95
CA LEU A 13 3.93 4.64 -3.37
C LEU A 13 2.86 5.40 -4.15
N VAL A 14 3.27 6.35 -4.96
CA VAL A 14 2.37 7.15 -5.79
C VAL A 14 2.66 6.84 -7.25
N ALA A 15 1.66 6.33 -7.98
CA ALA A 15 1.79 6.12 -9.41
C ALA A 15 1.90 7.46 -10.13
N GLY A 16 2.96 7.65 -10.90
CA GLY A 16 3.27 8.91 -11.57
C GLY A 16 2.66 9.04 -12.96
N ASN A 17 2.03 8.01 -13.51
CA ASN A 17 1.41 8.02 -14.83
C ASN A 17 0.25 7.01 -14.93
N GLY A 18 -0.57 7.15 -15.97
CA GLY A 18 -1.73 6.30 -16.22
C GLY A 18 -2.80 6.47 -15.17
N ASP A 19 -3.24 5.36 -14.58
CA ASP A 19 -4.19 5.37 -13.47
C ASP A 19 -3.48 5.78 -12.17
N PHE A 20 -3.65 7.03 -11.81
CA PHE A 20 -3.08 7.56 -10.57
C PHE A 20 -3.64 6.84 -9.36
N ASN A 21 -2.77 6.25 -8.57
CA ASN A 21 -3.15 5.62 -7.30
C ASN A 21 -2.06 5.82 -6.24
N VAL A 22 -2.45 5.58 -5.00
CA VAL A 22 -1.56 5.64 -3.84
C VAL A 22 -1.64 4.32 -3.11
N LYS A 23 -0.50 3.71 -2.84
CA LYS A 23 -0.39 2.45 -2.09
C LYS A 23 0.48 2.65 -0.85
N PHE A 24 0.08 2.03 0.24
CA PHE A 24 0.95 1.84 1.40
C PHE A 24 1.66 0.50 1.24
N TYR A 25 2.96 0.48 1.45
CA TYR A 25 3.77 -0.72 1.39
C TYR A 25 4.70 -0.80 2.60
N ASN A 26 4.87 -2.00 3.12
CA ASN A 26 5.84 -2.30 4.17
C ASN A 26 6.63 -3.54 3.76
N GLY A 27 7.94 -3.47 3.82
CA GLY A 27 8.85 -4.55 3.47
C GLY A 27 9.94 -4.14 2.50
N LYS A 28 10.55 -5.13 1.86
CA LYS A 28 11.57 -4.95 0.82
C LYS A 28 10.89 -4.87 -0.53
N PHE A 29 11.26 -3.89 -1.36
CA PHE A 29 10.65 -3.71 -2.67
C PHE A 29 11.55 -2.95 -3.63
N GLU A 30 11.27 -3.13 -4.91
CA GLU A 30 11.76 -2.32 -5.99
C GLU A 30 10.62 -1.44 -6.53
N ALA A 31 10.93 -0.20 -6.88
CA ALA A 31 9.95 0.71 -7.45
C ALA A 31 10.16 0.82 -8.96
N TYR A 32 9.12 0.52 -9.73
CA TYR A 32 9.16 0.67 -11.18
C TYR A 32 9.27 2.14 -11.59
N GLN A 33 9.80 2.39 -12.79
CA GLN A 33 9.91 3.74 -13.36
C GLN A 33 8.60 4.51 -13.24
N ARG A 34 8.71 5.79 -12.86
CA ARG A 34 7.58 6.70 -12.61
C ARG A 34 6.69 6.34 -11.41
N THR A 35 7.19 5.52 -10.49
CA THR A 35 6.62 5.40 -9.16
C THR A 35 7.37 6.31 -8.21
N TYR A 36 6.67 7.24 -7.58
CA TYR A 36 7.25 8.08 -6.54
C TYR A 36 7.17 7.35 -5.21
N VAL A 37 8.30 7.21 -4.56
CA VAL A 37 8.44 6.59 -3.23
C VAL A 37 8.59 7.70 -2.21
N LEU A 38 7.62 7.83 -1.31
CA LEU A 38 7.62 8.81 -0.24
C LEU A 38 7.89 8.10 1.09
N ILE A 39 9.00 8.45 1.72
CA ILE A 39 9.40 7.92 3.03
C ILE A 39 9.50 9.10 3.98
N PRO A 40 8.59 9.25 4.96
CA PRO A 40 8.67 10.32 5.94
C PRO A 40 9.91 10.19 6.82
N TYR A 41 10.53 11.31 7.19
CA TYR A 41 11.65 11.34 8.13
C TYR A 41 11.31 10.68 9.48
N ASN A 42 10.07 10.82 9.95
CA ASN A 42 9.58 10.11 11.10
C ASN A 42 8.57 9.03 10.67
N PRO A 43 8.93 7.73 10.77
CA PRO A 43 8.09 6.62 10.34
C PRO A 43 6.71 6.57 11.00
N ARG A 44 6.56 7.14 12.20
CA ARG A 44 5.27 7.23 12.92
C ARG A 44 4.19 7.92 12.10
N TYR A 45 4.57 8.83 11.19
CA TYR A 45 3.61 9.58 10.37
C TYR A 45 3.28 8.91 9.03
N THR A 46 3.89 7.78 8.68
CA THR A 46 3.73 7.18 7.34
C THR A 46 2.26 6.82 7.05
N ALA A 47 1.60 6.16 7.99
CA ALA A 47 0.20 5.76 7.84
C ALA A 47 -0.73 6.97 7.66
N TRP A 48 -0.60 7.98 8.49
CA TRP A 48 -1.37 9.22 8.39
C TRP A 48 -1.11 9.94 7.05
N LEU A 49 0.15 10.13 6.69
CA LEU A 49 0.53 10.78 5.42
C LEU A 49 0.02 9.99 4.20
N PHE A 50 -0.01 8.67 4.26
CA PHE A 50 -0.62 7.86 3.22
C PHE A 50 -2.07 8.27 2.96
N TYR A 51 -2.88 8.42 4.00
CA TYR A 51 -4.27 8.85 3.85
C TYR A 51 -4.37 10.31 3.41
N VAL A 52 -3.49 11.20 3.87
CA VAL A 52 -3.42 12.59 3.39
C VAL A 52 -3.17 12.63 1.89
N VAL A 53 -2.15 11.93 1.40
CA VAL A 53 -1.82 11.87 -0.03
C VAL A 53 -2.95 11.23 -0.82
N LYS A 54 -3.48 10.11 -0.34
CA LYS A 54 -4.59 9.38 -1.00
C LYS A 54 -5.85 10.24 -1.13
N TYR A 55 -6.26 10.92 -0.07
CA TYR A 55 -7.43 11.79 -0.07
C TYR A 55 -7.25 13.00 -1.00
N ASN A 56 -6.03 13.52 -1.10
CA ASN A 56 -5.73 14.68 -1.93
C ASN A 56 -5.17 14.31 -3.32
N LEU A 57 -5.21 13.05 -3.73
CA LEU A 57 -4.64 12.60 -4.99
C LEU A 57 -5.18 13.40 -6.19
N ASN A 58 -6.47 13.71 -6.22
CA ASN A 58 -7.08 14.52 -7.26
C ASN A 58 -6.47 15.92 -7.33
N LYS A 59 -6.16 16.55 -6.20
CA LYS A 59 -5.49 17.87 -6.17
C LYS A 59 -4.07 17.79 -6.70
N ILE A 60 -3.33 16.75 -6.34
CA ILE A 60 -1.96 16.51 -6.80
C ILE A 60 -1.93 16.31 -8.32
N THR A 61 -2.96 15.66 -8.87
CA THR A 61 -3.05 15.32 -10.29
C THR A 61 -3.76 16.37 -11.16
N LEU A 62 -4.32 17.43 -10.57
CA LEU A 62 -5.01 18.50 -11.31
C LEU A 62 -4.15 19.12 -12.42
N SER A 63 -2.83 19.25 -12.19
CA SER A 63 -1.87 19.79 -13.16
C SER A 63 -1.09 18.68 -13.90
N ALA A 64 -1.62 17.46 -13.94
CA ALA A 64 -1.01 16.36 -14.69
C ALA A 64 -0.89 16.72 -16.18
N ARG A 65 0.25 16.38 -16.77
CA ARG A 65 0.59 16.66 -18.17
C ARG A 65 0.37 15.41 -19.02
N GLY A 66 0.32 15.59 -20.33
CA GLY A 66 0.20 14.53 -21.31
C GLY A 66 -1.16 14.50 -21.99
N SER A 67 -1.15 14.30 -23.31
CA SER A 67 -2.38 14.25 -24.14
C SER A 67 -2.98 12.84 -24.21
N VAL A 68 -2.16 11.83 -24.28
CA VAL A 68 -2.57 10.40 -24.39
C VAL A 68 -2.48 9.73 -23.03
N ILE A 69 -1.33 9.79 -22.40
CA ILE A 69 -1.11 9.26 -21.04
C ILE A 69 -0.79 10.42 -20.12
N LYS A 70 -1.66 10.66 -19.15
CA LYS A 70 -1.41 11.68 -18.13
C LYS A 70 -0.29 11.25 -17.19
N PHE A 71 0.56 12.19 -16.82
CA PHE A 71 1.63 11.98 -15.85
C PHE A 71 1.79 13.18 -14.92
N ILE A 72 2.24 12.92 -13.71
CA ILE A 72 2.67 13.93 -12.75
C ILE A 72 4.20 13.98 -12.70
N THR A 73 4.71 15.09 -12.24
CA THR A 73 6.13 15.33 -12.02
C THR A 73 6.44 15.36 -10.54
N LYS A 74 7.72 15.29 -10.17
CA LYS A 74 8.17 15.47 -8.79
C LYS A 74 7.66 16.78 -8.20
N GLY A 75 7.64 17.85 -8.99
CA GLY A 75 7.13 19.17 -8.58
C GLY A 75 5.63 19.15 -8.18
N ASN A 76 4.80 18.25 -8.73
CA ASN A 76 3.42 18.14 -8.30
C ASN A 76 3.30 17.64 -6.84
N LEU A 77 4.23 16.78 -6.43
CA LEU A 77 4.29 16.28 -5.05
C LEU A 77 4.99 17.26 -4.11
N GLU A 78 6.09 17.90 -4.54
CA GLU A 78 6.85 18.83 -3.72
C GLU A 78 6.09 20.14 -3.43
N ASN A 79 5.30 20.62 -4.38
CA ASN A 79 4.48 21.83 -4.21
C ASN A 79 3.10 21.54 -3.62
N PHE A 80 2.78 20.27 -3.35
CA PHE A 80 1.53 19.92 -2.69
C PHE A 80 1.55 20.36 -1.23
N SER A 81 0.54 21.12 -0.85
CA SER A 81 0.34 21.56 0.53
C SER A 81 -1.01 21.11 1.07
N PHE A 82 -1.04 20.83 2.36
CA PHE A 82 -2.25 20.41 3.07
C PHE A 82 -2.26 21.00 4.49
N TYR A 83 -3.45 21.07 5.07
CA TYR A 83 -3.61 21.54 6.44
C TYR A 83 -3.44 20.37 7.42
N ALA A 84 -2.66 20.58 8.46
CA ALA A 84 -2.50 19.66 9.57
C ALA A 84 -2.77 20.38 10.90
N PRO A 85 -3.40 19.74 11.89
CA PRO A 85 -3.56 20.32 13.22
C PRO A 85 -2.21 20.62 13.86
N ARG A 86 -2.11 21.73 14.58
CA ARG A 86 -0.86 22.10 15.29
C ARG A 86 -0.47 21.07 16.36
N ASN A 87 -1.45 20.47 17.00
CA ASN A 87 -1.31 19.46 18.04
C ASN A 87 -1.44 18.02 17.50
N LEU A 88 -1.11 17.78 16.24
CA LEU A 88 -1.23 16.46 15.60
C LEU A 88 -0.61 15.32 16.42
N LYS A 89 0.49 15.60 17.13
CA LYS A 89 1.18 14.63 17.98
C LYS A 89 0.32 14.11 19.13
N ASP A 90 -0.59 14.95 19.62
CA ASP A 90 -1.34 14.73 20.86
C ASP A 90 -2.75 14.16 20.60
N LEU A 91 -3.19 14.13 19.35
CA LEU A 91 -4.56 13.75 19.00
C LEU A 91 -4.81 12.23 18.99
N GLY A 92 -3.81 11.37 19.24
CA GLY A 92 -3.98 9.92 19.14
C GLY A 92 -4.34 9.40 17.74
N ILE A 93 -4.66 10.29 16.80
CA ILE A 93 -5.06 9.94 15.44
C ILE A 93 -3.95 9.23 14.66
N ILE A 94 -2.71 9.58 14.94
CA ILE A 94 -1.54 8.94 14.35
C ILE A 94 -1.48 7.47 14.73
N ASP A 95 -1.73 7.18 16.01
CA ASP A 95 -1.67 5.82 16.52
C ASP A 95 -2.88 5.00 16.02
N LEU A 96 -4.04 5.63 15.85
CA LEU A 96 -5.21 5.03 15.21
C LEU A 96 -4.91 4.62 13.76
N PHE A 97 -4.31 5.49 12.95
CA PHE A 97 -3.94 5.16 11.57
C PHE A 97 -2.90 4.04 11.52
N ASN A 98 -1.92 4.04 12.41
CA ASN A 98 -0.91 2.98 12.49
C ASN A 98 -1.56 1.64 12.88
N ALA A 99 -2.41 1.60 13.91
CA ALA A 99 -3.13 0.41 14.33
C ALA A 99 -4.02 -0.13 13.20
N THR A 100 -4.76 0.74 12.53
CA THR A 100 -5.62 0.37 11.39
C THR A 100 -4.80 -0.25 10.25
N ASN A 101 -3.66 0.33 9.90
CA ASN A 101 -2.80 -0.22 8.85
C ASN A 101 -2.18 -1.57 9.26
N CYS A 102 -1.83 -1.76 10.54
CA CYS A 102 -1.38 -3.06 11.04
C CYS A 102 -2.45 -4.14 10.86
N VAL A 103 -3.70 -3.85 11.20
CA VAL A 103 -4.82 -4.78 11.02
C VAL A 103 -5.05 -5.09 9.54
N ILE A 104 -5.02 -4.07 8.68
CA ILE A 104 -5.14 -4.27 7.22
C ILE A 104 -4.02 -5.16 6.68
N ALA A 105 -2.79 -4.96 7.13
CA ALA A 105 -1.65 -5.76 6.71
C ALA A 105 -1.79 -7.23 7.15
N ALA A 106 -2.16 -7.47 8.42
CA ALA A 106 -2.39 -8.80 8.96
C ALA A 106 -3.51 -9.55 8.20
N ASN A 107 -4.64 -8.89 7.96
CA ASN A 107 -5.75 -9.49 7.21
C ASN A 107 -5.37 -9.83 5.75
N ARG A 108 -4.52 -9.03 5.11
CA ARG A 108 -4.01 -9.32 3.75
C ARG A 108 -3.09 -10.54 3.74
N GLU A 109 -2.22 -10.64 4.74
CA GLU A 109 -1.32 -11.80 4.89
C GLU A 109 -2.12 -13.08 5.14
N GLU A 110 -3.09 -13.03 6.05
CA GLU A 110 -3.99 -14.14 6.31
C GLU A 110 -4.76 -14.57 5.06
N SER A 111 -5.34 -13.61 4.32
CA SER A 111 -6.04 -13.88 3.06
C SER A 111 -5.14 -14.54 2.02
N ALA A 112 -3.87 -14.10 1.93
CA ALA A 112 -2.90 -14.71 1.03
C ALA A 112 -2.54 -16.13 1.44
N ASN A 113 -2.40 -16.39 2.74
CA ASN A 113 -2.11 -17.73 3.27
C ASN A 113 -3.30 -18.68 3.08
N LEU A 114 -4.52 -18.21 3.34
CA LEU A 114 -5.74 -18.98 3.09
C LEU A 114 -5.91 -19.32 1.60
N SER A 115 -5.60 -18.38 0.71
CA SER A 115 -5.61 -18.64 -0.73
C SER A 115 -4.60 -19.71 -1.14
N LYS A 116 -3.37 -19.65 -0.62
CA LYS A 116 -2.36 -20.70 -0.88
C LYS A 116 -2.80 -22.06 -0.34
N LEU A 117 -3.39 -22.09 0.86
CA LEU A 117 -3.89 -23.33 1.46
C LEU A 117 -5.00 -23.93 0.61
N ARG A 118 -5.99 -23.12 0.21
CA ARG A 118 -7.05 -23.54 -0.72
C ARG A 118 -6.48 -24.11 -2.01
N ASP A 119 -5.57 -23.40 -2.66
CA ASP A 119 -5.00 -23.80 -3.96
C ASP A 119 -4.14 -25.07 -3.85
N THR A 120 -3.60 -25.36 -2.66
CA THR A 120 -2.87 -26.60 -2.36
C THR A 120 -3.81 -27.77 -2.07
N LEU A 121 -4.88 -27.53 -1.30
CA LEU A 121 -5.79 -28.59 -0.86
C LEU A 121 -6.82 -28.98 -1.91
N LEU A 122 -7.33 -28.01 -2.67
CA LEU A 122 -8.41 -28.26 -3.64
C LEU A 122 -8.07 -29.34 -4.67
N PRO A 123 -6.90 -29.36 -5.33
CA PRO A 123 -6.52 -30.41 -6.24
C PRO A 123 -6.46 -31.78 -5.55
N LYS A 124 -5.94 -31.87 -4.33
CA LYS A 124 -5.82 -33.12 -3.56
C LYS A 124 -7.16 -33.69 -3.14
N LEU A 125 -8.12 -32.82 -2.80
CA LEU A 125 -9.50 -33.23 -2.54
C LEU A 125 -10.19 -33.73 -3.80
N MET A 126 -10.00 -33.07 -4.93
CA MET A 126 -10.62 -33.44 -6.22
C MET A 126 -10.07 -34.75 -6.77
N THR A 127 -8.80 -35.04 -6.50
CA THR A 127 -8.18 -36.32 -6.94
C THR A 127 -8.40 -37.47 -5.96
N GLY A 128 -8.98 -37.21 -4.79
CA GLY A 128 -9.15 -38.22 -3.74
C GLY A 128 -7.86 -38.57 -2.99
N GLU A 129 -6.78 -37.81 -3.19
CA GLU A 129 -5.53 -37.96 -2.44
C GLU A 129 -5.73 -37.62 -0.95
N LEU A 130 -6.66 -36.70 -0.65
CA LEU A 130 -7.13 -36.38 0.70
C LEU A 130 -8.55 -36.87 0.87
N ASP A 131 -8.73 -37.86 1.74
CA ASP A 131 -10.05 -38.37 2.15
C ASP A 131 -10.50 -37.57 3.39
N VAL A 132 -11.64 -36.90 3.27
CA VAL A 132 -12.27 -36.15 4.36
C VAL A 132 -13.54 -36.77 4.91
N SER A 133 -13.86 -38.00 4.47
CA SER A 133 -15.09 -38.72 4.87
C SER A 133 -15.16 -39.03 6.37
N SER A 134 -14.00 -38.99 7.06
CA SER A 134 -13.89 -39.24 8.51
C SER A 134 -13.88 -37.94 9.35
N LEU A 135 -13.99 -36.77 8.74
CA LEU A 135 -14.05 -35.48 9.47
C LEU A 135 -15.50 -35.23 9.90
N ASP A 136 -15.75 -35.21 11.20
CA ASP A 136 -16.98 -34.66 11.77
C ASP A 136 -17.00 -33.13 11.57
N ILE A 137 -17.90 -32.63 10.73
CA ILE A 137 -18.10 -31.21 10.44
C ILE A 137 -19.36 -30.77 11.17
#